data_7110a91235a7dc9388a28d9ff6fb5b1c
#
_entry.id   7110a91235a7dc9388a28d9ff6fb5b1c
#
_cell.length_a   1.000
_cell.length_b   1.000
_cell.length_c   1.000
_cell.angle_alpha   90.00
_cell.angle_beta   90.00
_cell.angle_gamma   90.00
#
_symmetry.space_group_name_H-M   'P 1'
#
loop_
_entity.id
_entity.type
_entity.pdbx_description
1 polymer ?
#
loop_
_entity_poly.entity_id
_entity_poly.type
_entity_poly.pdbx_seq_one_letter_code
_entity_poly.pdbx_strand_id
1 'polypeptide(L)'
;MRNADEKAVAVLRGSRRPDAEQEKRFAEFLLRTYGCEIPLTFEEDKMLNGFTLTVGTDVYDWSLKSRLRQFEEKLKALKSGSDSVIPLMKEAVEDFTPSAEAEETGTVLTVGDEIAVVSGLEHAAYGEILQFSSGVKGMVQDLRRNEIGCVLFGDDAEITEGSLVRRSGKTAGIPVGDGFLGRVVDALGTPIDGKGDISAEGYRPIECPAPGIVDRQPVNAPMETGLLAIDSMSPIGRGQRELIIGDRQTGKTAVALDTILNQKGKNVVCIYVAIGQKSSSVAQLVETLKRRGAMDYTIVVNASASDSASLQYIAPYAGCALGEYFMYQGRDVLIVYDDLSKHAIAYRALSLLLERSPGREAYPGDVFYLHSRLLERSARLSDALGGGSMTALPIVETQAGDVSAYIPTNIISITDGQIFLESDLFFSGQRPAVNVGLSVSRVGGDAQTKAMKKAAGGIRLDLAQYREMEVFTQFSSDLDETTKRQLTYGQSLMRLLRQPQYHPMSQHDQVITLVSALHHVMQDVPLDDMGRFHTELIQYAEKNMSDVCRRVDTTGQLSDPDREEILKVAKEFLEKYKAENPQNA
;
A
#
# COMPACT_ATOMS: atom_id res chain seq x y z
N MET A 1 -39.68 10.94 -11.62
CA MET A 1 -40.36 10.29 -12.73
C MET A 1 -39.28 9.81 -13.66
N ARG A 2 -39.24 8.53 -13.97
CA ARG A 2 -38.27 7.95 -14.92
C ARG A 2 -38.77 8.24 -16.32
N ASN A 3 -37.89 8.68 -17.21
CA ASN A 3 -38.25 8.94 -18.60
C ASN A 3 -38.23 7.60 -19.35
N ALA A 4 -39.36 7.17 -19.87
CA ALA A 4 -39.38 6.11 -20.86
C ALA A 4 -39.37 6.76 -22.25
N ASP A 5 -38.61 6.22 -23.20
CA ASP A 5 -38.70 6.59 -24.60
C ASP A 5 -40.19 6.38 -25.08
N GLU A 6 -40.72 7.31 -25.89
CA GLU A 6 -42.11 7.24 -26.41
C GLU A 6 -42.43 5.95 -27.20
N LYS A 7 -41.45 5.06 -27.44
CA LYS A 7 -41.57 3.76 -28.09
C LYS A 7 -41.25 2.55 -27.22
N ALA A 8 -41.07 2.74 -25.92
CA ALA A 8 -40.76 1.62 -25.02
C ALA A 8 -41.96 0.68 -24.92
N VAL A 9 -41.72 -0.62 -25.09
CA VAL A 9 -42.69 -1.68 -24.86
C VAL A 9 -42.31 -2.37 -23.55
N ALA A 10 -43.29 -2.55 -22.66
CA ALA A 10 -43.09 -3.31 -21.42
C ALA A 10 -43.27 -4.80 -21.73
N VAL A 11 -42.25 -5.63 -21.41
CA VAL A 11 -42.28 -7.07 -21.58
C VAL A 11 -42.43 -7.75 -20.22
N LEU A 12 -43.56 -8.41 -20.01
CA LEU A 12 -43.80 -9.24 -18.82
C LEU A 12 -43.48 -10.70 -19.15
N ARG A 13 -42.52 -11.26 -18.48
CA ARG A 13 -42.16 -12.70 -18.55
C ARG A 13 -42.65 -13.44 -17.32
N GLY A 14 -43.24 -14.61 -17.49
CA GLY A 14 -43.72 -15.43 -16.42
C GLY A 14 -44.24 -16.79 -16.86
N SER A 15 -44.43 -17.72 -15.90
CA SER A 15 -44.92 -19.08 -16.18
C SER A 15 -46.43 -19.15 -16.54
N ARG A 16 -47.17 -18.07 -16.30
CA ARG A 16 -48.61 -17.96 -16.65
C ARG A 16 -48.90 -16.53 -17.10
N ARG A 17 -49.79 -16.41 -18.11
CA ARG A 17 -50.29 -15.11 -18.54
C ARG A 17 -51.08 -14.47 -17.41
N PRO A 18 -50.90 -13.15 -17.14
CA PRO A 18 -51.66 -12.43 -16.12
C PRO A 18 -53.15 -12.37 -16.52
N ASP A 19 -54.00 -12.35 -15.50
CA ASP A 19 -55.41 -12.09 -15.70
C ASP A 19 -55.70 -10.60 -15.95
N ALA A 20 -56.94 -10.25 -16.33
CA ALA A 20 -57.30 -8.89 -16.71
C ALA A 20 -57.14 -7.89 -15.51
N GLU A 21 -57.26 -8.34 -14.25
CA GLU A 21 -57.06 -7.49 -13.07
C GLU A 21 -55.55 -7.26 -12.83
N GLN A 22 -54.76 -8.28 -13.04
CA GLN A 22 -53.29 -8.18 -12.94
C GLN A 22 -52.71 -7.30 -14.07
N GLU A 23 -53.17 -7.47 -15.30
CA GLU A 23 -52.77 -6.58 -16.42
C GLU A 23 -53.07 -5.12 -16.12
N LYS A 24 -54.23 -4.84 -15.53
CA LYS A 24 -54.62 -3.47 -15.13
C LYS A 24 -53.69 -2.92 -14.02
N ARG A 25 -53.34 -3.74 -13.03
CA ARG A 25 -52.38 -3.32 -11.96
C ARG A 25 -51.00 -3.04 -12.54
N PHE A 26 -50.53 -3.82 -13.51
CA PHE A 26 -49.26 -3.55 -14.21
C PHE A 26 -49.34 -2.23 -14.99
N ALA A 27 -50.44 -1.98 -15.71
CA ALA A 27 -50.62 -0.73 -16.44
C ALA A 27 -50.66 0.50 -15.50
N GLU A 28 -51.35 0.41 -14.34
CA GLU A 28 -51.37 1.45 -13.32
C GLU A 28 -49.99 1.67 -12.69
N PHE A 29 -49.21 0.60 -12.44
CA PHE A 29 -47.84 0.68 -11.99
C PHE A 29 -46.92 1.39 -12.99
N LEU A 30 -47.01 1.03 -14.30
CA LEU A 30 -46.24 1.65 -15.36
C LEU A 30 -46.58 3.14 -15.51
N LEU A 31 -47.87 3.49 -15.52
CA LEU A 31 -48.30 4.88 -15.58
C LEU A 31 -47.81 5.71 -14.40
N ARG A 32 -47.86 5.15 -13.20
CA ARG A 32 -47.35 5.83 -11.97
C ARG A 32 -45.84 6.02 -11.97
N THR A 33 -45.11 5.04 -12.50
CA THR A 33 -43.65 5.02 -12.45
C THR A 33 -43.02 5.86 -13.55
N TYR A 34 -43.57 5.77 -14.78
CA TYR A 34 -42.99 6.42 -15.95
C TYR A 34 -43.78 7.64 -16.43
N GLY A 35 -44.99 7.85 -15.94
CA GLY A 35 -45.80 9.01 -16.27
C GLY A 35 -46.46 8.95 -17.65
N CYS A 36 -46.38 7.83 -18.38
CA CYS A 36 -46.97 7.58 -19.69
C CYS A 36 -47.56 6.17 -19.78
N GLU A 37 -48.51 5.96 -20.69
CA GLU A 37 -49.05 4.64 -20.99
C GLU A 37 -48.03 3.85 -21.84
N ILE A 38 -47.57 2.72 -21.32
CA ILE A 38 -46.61 1.83 -22.00
C ILE A 38 -47.34 0.53 -22.36
N PRO A 39 -47.34 0.09 -23.63
CA PRO A 39 -47.97 -1.16 -24.01
C PRO A 39 -47.28 -2.36 -23.35
N LEU A 40 -48.10 -3.24 -22.73
CA LEU A 40 -47.62 -4.44 -22.05
C LEU A 40 -47.72 -5.65 -23.00
N THR A 41 -46.60 -6.35 -23.19
CA THR A 41 -46.54 -7.62 -23.93
C THR A 41 -46.19 -8.74 -22.95
N PHE A 42 -46.70 -9.94 -23.22
CA PHE A 42 -46.44 -11.11 -22.37
C PHE A 42 -45.65 -12.16 -23.16
N GLU A 43 -44.56 -12.64 -22.54
CA GLU A 43 -43.74 -13.77 -23.00
C GLU A 43 -43.82 -14.90 -21.97
N GLU A 44 -44.20 -16.12 -22.40
CA GLU A 44 -44.27 -17.27 -21.53
C GLU A 44 -42.88 -17.84 -21.28
N ASP A 45 -42.46 -17.92 -20.00
CA ASP A 45 -41.24 -18.60 -19.56
C ASP A 45 -41.59 -19.62 -18.49
N LYS A 46 -41.66 -20.92 -18.88
CA LYS A 46 -42.04 -22.04 -18.01
C LYS A 46 -41.02 -22.34 -16.92
N MET A 47 -39.80 -21.87 -17.06
CA MET A 47 -38.71 -22.08 -16.08
C MET A 47 -38.70 -20.99 -15.00
N LEU A 48 -39.41 -19.88 -15.21
CA LEU A 48 -39.44 -18.75 -14.29
C LEU A 48 -40.46 -18.97 -13.18
N ASN A 49 -40.01 -19.18 -11.94
CA ASN A 49 -40.86 -19.18 -10.75
C ASN A 49 -41.10 -17.75 -10.26
N GLY A 50 -42.20 -17.14 -10.67
CA GLY A 50 -42.53 -15.73 -10.46
C GLY A 50 -42.71 -14.99 -11.79
N PHE A 51 -42.37 -13.71 -11.83
CA PHE A 51 -42.39 -12.93 -13.04
C PHE A 51 -41.29 -11.87 -13.07
N THR A 52 -40.94 -11.44 -14.26
CA THR A 52 -40.09 -10.27 -14.52
C THR A 52 -40.78 -9.32 -15.44
N LEU A 53 -40.70 -8.01 -15.14
CA LEU A 53 -41.21 -6.93 -16.01
C LEU A 53 -40.04 -6.09 -16.49
N THR A 54 -39.85 -6.03 -17.78
CA THR A 54 -38.77 -5.27 -18.43
C THR A 54 -39.34 -4.07 -19.18
N VAL A 55 -38.82 -2.88 -18.95
CA VAL A 55 -39.21 -1.63 -19.62
C VAL A 55 -37.93 -0.92 -20.07
N GLY A 56 -37.58 -1.01 -21.33
CA GLY A 56 -36.28 -0.54 -21.80
C GLY A 56 -35.13 -1.26 -21.09
N THR A 57 -34.33 -0.52 -20.36
CA THR A 57 -33.22 -1.05 -19.55
C THR A 57 -33.62 -1.43 -18.12
N ASP A 58 -34.80 -1.00 -17.66
CA ASP A 58 -35.30 -1.26 -16.32
C ASP A 58 -35.91 -2.67 -16.20
N VAL A 59 -35.42 -3.49 -15.30
CA VAL A 59 -35.95 -4.82 -15.02
C VAL A 59 -36.46 -4.90 -13.58
N TYR A 60 -37.73 -5.23 -13.43
CA TYR A 60 -38.38 -5.51 -12.14
C TYR A 60 -38.48 -7.03 -11.99
N ASP A 61 -37.62 -7.61 -11.15
CA ASP A 61 -37.52 -9.06 -10.99
C ASP A 61 -38.22 -9.54 -9.71
N TRP A 62 -39.39 -10.16 -9.86
CA TRP A 62 -40.16 -10.83 -8.80
C TRP A 62 -40.02 -12.35 -8.85
N SER A 63 -38.97 -12.88 -9.45
CA SER A 63 -38.70 -14.30 -9.43
C SER A 63 -38.37 -14.80 -8.02
N LEU A 64 -38.58 -16.10 -7.79
CA LEU A 64 -38.20 -16.76 -6.54
C LEU A 64 -36.69 -16.60 -6.27
N LYS A 65 -35.87 -16.66 -7.31
CA LYS A 65 -34.41 -16.48 -7.22
C LYS A 65 -34.03 -15.08 -6.72
N SER A 66 -34.68 -14.04 -7.23
CA SER A 66 -34.42 -12.66 -6.78
C SER A 66 -34.88 -12.46 -5.33
N ARG A 67 -36.05 -12.97 -4.96
CA ARG A 67 -36.54 -12.88 -3.56
C ARG A 67 -35.66 -13.61 -2.57
N LEU A 68 -35.13 -14.79 -2.93
CA LEU A 68 -34.19 -15.53 -2.10
C LEU A 68 -32.86 -14.78 -1.93
N ARG A 69 -32.38 -14.14 -3.02
CA ARG A 69 -31.16 -13.31 -2.96
C ARG A 69 -31.35 -12.12 -2.03
N GLN A 70 -32.43 -11.36 -2.15
CA GLN A 70 -32.75 -10.24 -1.23
C GLN A 70 -32.86 -10.70 0.22
N PHE A 71 -33.41 -11.89 0.45
CA PHE A 71 -33.50 -12.46 1.78
C PHE A 71 -32.12 -12.86 2.32
N GLU A 72 -31.27 -13.45 1.50
CA GLU A 72 -29.88 -13.79 1.85
C GLU A 72 -29.06 -12.55 2.18
N GLU A 73 -29.19 -11.48 1.40
CA GLU A 73 -28.53 -10.20 1.66
C GLU A 73 -28.99 -9.56 2.98
N LYS A 74 -30.28 -9.64 3.26
CA LYS A 74 -30.84 -9.16 4.54
C LYS A 74 -30.33 -9.98 5.73
N LEU A 75 -30.21 -11.30 5.58
CA LEU A 75 -29.61 -12.18 6.59
C LEU A 75 -28.12 -11.88 6.81
N LYS A 76 -27.36 -11.64 5.74
CA LYS A 76 -25.93 -11.27 5.84
C LYS A 76 -25.73 -9.90 6.49
N ALA A 77 -26.69 -9.00 6.37
CA ALA A 77 -26.66 -7.67 7.00
C ALA A 77 -26.95 -7.71 8.52
N LEU A 78 -27.51 -8.81 9.04
CA LEU A 78 -27.69 -9.01 10.49
C LEU A 78 -26.31 -9.32 11.09
N LYS A 79 -25.77 -8.36 11.87
CA LYS A 79 -24.51 -8.55 12.60
C LYS A 79 -24.61 -9.75 13.53
N SER A 80 -23.66 -10.66 13.45
CA SER A 80 -23.47 -11.78 14.37
C SER A 80 -23.04 -11.25 15.75
N GLY A 81 -24.01 -10.91 16.57
CA GLY A 81 -23.83 -10.71 18.01
C GLY A 81 -24.20 -12.01 18.73
N SER A 82 -23.39 -12.43 19.66
CA SER A 82 -23.30 -13.79 20.21
C SER A 82 -24.46 -14.29 21.09
N ASP A 83 -25.56 -13.58 21.29
CA ASP A 83 -26.67 -14.09 22.11
C ASP A 83 -28.02 -13.99 21.40
N SER A 84 -28.49 -15.13 20.92
CA SER A 84 -29.79 -15.42 20.30
C SER A 84 -29.97 -14.99 18.82
N VAL A 85 -29.33 -15.72 17.92
CA VAL A 85 -29.56 -15.62 16.45
C VAL A 85 -31.02 -15.94 16.06
N ILE A 86 -31.70 -16.81 16.78
CA ILE A 86 -33.05 -17.29 16.45
C ILE A 86 -34.14 -16.20 16.50
N PRO A 87 -34.23 -15.33 17.51
CA PRO A 87 -35.19 -14.23 17.50
C PRO A 87 -34.95 -13.18 16.41
N LEU A 88 -33.68 -12.84 16.15
CA LEU A 88 -33.29 -11.92 15.08
C LEU A 88 -33.60 -12.48 13.68
N MET A 89 -33.38 -13.79 13.48
CA MET A 89 -33.76 -14.46 12.23
C MET A 89 -35.29 -14.50 12.07
N LYS A 90 -36.04 -14.69 13.15
CA LYS A 90 -37.51 -14.71 13.12
C LYS A 90 -38.06 -13.31 12.78
N GLU A 91 -37.57 -12.27 13.41
CA GLU A 91 -37.88 -10.88 13.10
C GLU A 91 -37.52 -10.51 11.65
N ALA A 92 -36.33 -10.92 11.16
CA ALA A 92 -35.93 -10.69 9.77
C ALA A 92 -36.82 -11.42 8.76
N VAL A 93 -37.39 -12.59 9.12
CA VAL A 93 -38.33 -13.33 8.27
C VAL A 93 -39.73 -12.67 8.32
N GLU A 94 -40.19 -12.25 9.49
CA GLU A 94 -41.49 -11.61 9.65
C GLU A 94 -41.56 -10.24 8.98
N ASP A 95 -40.46 -9.45 9.01
CA ASP A 95 -40.32 -8.14 8.39
C ASP A 95 -39.84 -8.18 6.94
N PHE A 96 -39.68 -9.36 6.37
CA PHE A 96 -39.21 -9.48 4.98
C PHE A 96 -40.35 -9.16 4.01
N THR A 97 -40.38 -7.94 3.51
CA THR A 97 -41.20 -7.53 2.37
C THR A 97 -40.30 -7.43 1.13
N PRO A 98 -40.44 -8.33 0.16
CA PRO A 98 -39.69 -8.23 -1.09
C PRO A 98 -40.12 -6.94 -1.81
N SER A 99 -39.16 -6.06 -2.10
CA SER A 99 -39.38 -4.86 -2.91
C SER A 99 -38.91 -5.11 -4.33
N ALA A 100 -39.72 -4.74 -5.31
CA ALA A 100 -39.24 -4.66 -6.69
C ALA A 100 -38.67 -3.27 -6.92
N GLU A 101 -37.41 -3.11 -6.65
CA GLU A 101 -36.67 -1.97 -7.16
C GLU A 101 -36.24 -2.28 -8.59
N ALA A 102 -36.36 -1.28 -9.49
CA ALA A 102 -35.86 -1.46 -10.85
C ALA A 102 -34.35 -1.61 -10.79
N GLU A 103 -33.88 -2.78 -11.12
CA GLU A 103 -32.45 -3.00 -11.39
C GLU A 103 -32.17 -2.58 -12.83
N GLU A 104 -31.25 -1.63 -13.01
CA GLU A 104 -30.79 -1.26 -14.34
C GLU A 104 -29.88 -2.37 -14.86
N THR A 105 -30.21 -2.93 -16.02
CA THR A 105 -29.45 -4.00 -16.66
C THR A 105 -28.84 -3.53 -17.97
N GLY A 106 -27.61 -3.93 -18.21
CA GLY A 106 -26.91 -3.72 -19.45
C GLY A 106 -26.60 -5.03 -20.16
N THR A 107 -26.06 -4.92 -21.36
CA THR A 107 -25.66 -6.04 -22.19
C THR A 107 -24.21 -5.88 -22.62
N VAL A 108 -23.44 -6.95 -22.56
CA VAL A 108 -22.06 -6.97 -23.05
C VAL A 108 -22.06 -6.86 -24.56
N LEU A 109 -21.37 -5.86 -25.10
CA LEU A 109 -21.15 -5.66 -26.52
C LEU A 109 -19.92 -6.42 -27.01
N THR A 110 -18.82 -6.30 -26.28
CA THR A 110 -17.56 -6.99 -26.56
C THR A 110 -16.88 -7.36 -25.25
N VAL A 111 -16.15 -8.47 -25.24
CA VAL A 111 -15.33 -8.92 -24.10
C VAL A 111 -14.04 -9.52 -24.63
N GLY A 112 -12.94 -9.25 -23.94
CA GLY A 112 -11.62 -9.82 -24.20
C GLY A 112 -10.55 -9.12 -23.39
N ASP A 113 -9.46 -9.83 -23.11
CA ASP A 113 -8.31 -9.31 -22.37
C ASP A 113 -8.69 -8.62 -21.05
N GLU A 114 -9.64 -9.20 -20.30
CA GLU A 114 -10.14 -8.69 -18.99
C GLU A 114 -10.90 -7.36 -19.09
N ILE A 115 -11.31 -6.95 -20.28
CA ILE A 115 -12.14 -5.76 -20.53
C ILE A 115 -13.48 -6.19 -21.11
N ALA A 116 -14.55 -5.61 -20.62
CA ALA A 116 -15.87 -5.72 -21.21
C ALA A 116 -16.40 -4.33 -21.57
N VAL A 117 -16.93 -4.20 -22.79
CA VAL A 117 -17.70 -3.03 -23.20
C VAL A 117 -19.18 -3.37 -23.04
N VAL A 118 -19.89 -2.55 -22.29
CA VAL A 118 -21.29 -2.78 -21.90
C VAL A 118 -22.15 -1.62 -22.36
N SER A 119 -23.36 -1.92 -22.83
CA SER A 119 -24.39 -0.92 -23.15
C SER A 119 -25.59 -1.01 -22.21
N GLY A 120 -26.40 0.06 -22.17
CA GLY A 120 -27.70 0.05 -21.47
C GLY A 120 -27.64 0.36 -19.97
N LEU A 121 -26.51 0.80 -19.43
CA LEU A 121 -26.37 1.24 -18.03
C LEU A 121 -26.19 2.77 -17.99
N GLU A 122 -27.28 3.52 -18.21
CA GLU A 122 -27.23 4.99 -18.36
C GLU A 122 -26.82 5.74 -17.10
N HIS A 123 -27.08 5.15 -15.92
CA HIS A 123 -26.80 5.77 -14.62
C HIS A 123 -25.55 5.19 -13.94
N ALA A 124 -24.74 4.39 -14.62
CA ALA A 124 -23.52 3.84 -14.05
C ALA A 124 -22.52 4.95 -13.74
N ALA A 125 -21.88 4.84 -12.57
CA ALA A 125 -20.86 5.80 -12.12
C ALA A 125 -19.44 5.25 -12.32
N TYR A 126 -18.48 6.15 -12.53
CA TYR A 126 -17.06 5.78 -12.55
C TYR A 126 -16.66 5.10 -11.22
N GLY A 127 -15.93 3.98 -11.31
CA GLY A 127 -15.54 3.19 -10.14
C GLY A 127 -16.65 2.31 -9.55
N GLU A 128 -17.85 2.29 -10.14
CA GLU A 128 -18.95 1.42 -9.70
C GLU A 128 -18.65 -0.05 -10.06
N ILE A 129 -19.01 -0.96 -9.16
CA ILE A 129 -18.93 -2.41 -9.41
C ILE A 129 -20.15 -2.86 -10.19
N LEU A 130 -19.90 -3.52 -11.31
CA LEU A 130 -20.87 -4.24 -12.09
C LEU A 130 -20.78 -5.73 -11.81
N GLN A 131 -21.91 -6.42 -11.86
CA GLN A 131 -22.02 -7.87 -11.69
C GLN A 131 -22.50 -8.52 -12.98
N PHE A 132 -21.69 -9.38 -13.55
CA PHE A 132 -22.01 -10.15 -14.75
C PHE A 132 -22.83 -11.39 -14.40
N SER A 133 -23.59 -11.89 -15.38
CA SER A 133 -24.43 -13.10 -15.21
C SER A 133 -23.62 -14.35 -14.84
N SER A 134 -22.35 -14.43 -15.22
CA SER A 134 -21.39 -15.47 -14.82
C SER A 134 -21.00 -15.41 -13.33
N GLY A 135 -21.31 -14.32 -12.62
CA GLY A 135 -20.86 -14.06 -11.24
C GLY A 135 -19.56 -13.25 -11.17
N VAL A 136 -18.86 -13.05 -12.26
CA VAL A 136 -17.68 -12.20 -12.33
C VAL A 136 -18.06 -10.76 -12.01
N LYS A 137 -17.19 -10.06 -11.29
CA LYS A 137 -17.35 -8.63 -11.00
C LYS A 137 -16.42 -7.82 -11.89
N GLY A 138 -16.83 -6.61 -12.21
CA GLY A 138 -15.99 -5.67 -12.92
C GLY A 138 -16.20 -4.26 -12.40
N MET A 139 -15.28 -3.37 -12.71
CA MET A 139 -15.32 -1.97 -12.28
C MET A 139 -15.40 -1.06 -13.51
N VAL A 140 -16.30 -0.10 -13.46
CA VAL A 140 -16.46 0.92 -14.50
C VAL A 140 -15.24 1.83 -14.54
N GLN A 141 -14.54 1.88 -15.67
CA GLN A 141 -13.32 2.68 -15.87
C GLN A 141 -13.42 3.69 -17.01
N ASP A 142 -14.40 3.51 -17.90
CA ASP A 142 -14.63 4.44 -19.00
C ASP A 142 -16.13 4.64 -19.21
N LEU A 143 -16.55 5.90 -19.34
CA LEU A 143 -17.94 6.29 -19.55
C LEU A 143 -18.03 7.04 -20.86
N ARG A 144 -18.62 6.39 -21.88
CA ARG A 144 -18.92 6.97 -23.19
C ARG A 144 -20.42 7.21 -23.31
N ARG A 145 -20.85 7.89 -24.37
CA ARG A 145 -22.24 8.27 -24.53
C ARG A 145 -23.22 7.09 -24.49
N ASN A 146 -22.88 5.96 -25.13
CA ASN A 146 -23.74 4.79 -25.24
C ASN A 146 -23.06 3.50 -24.76
N GLU A 147 -21.82 3.58 -24.29
CA GLU A 147 -20.98 2.44 -23.96
C GLU A 147 -20.20 2.70 -22.67
N ILE A 148 -19.97 1.66 -21.92
CA ILE A 148 -19.22 1.68 -20.68
C ILE A 148 -18.07 0.68 -20.80
N GLY A 149 -16.84 1.16 -20.64
CA GLY A 149 -15.66 0.31 -20.50
C GLY A 149 -15.53 -0.18 -19.06
N CYS A 150 -15.56 -1.48 -18.89
CA CYS A 150 -15.48 -2.16 -17.59
C CYS A 150 -14.26 -3.06 -17.54
N VAL A 151 -13.49 -2.96 -16.46
CA VAL A 151 -12.33 -3.82 -16.16
C VAL A 151 -12.80 -4.98 -15.29
N LEU A 152 -12.54 -6.22 -15.68
CA LEU A 152 -13.01 -7.43 -15.02
C LEU A 152 -12.05 -7.87 -13.90
N PHE A 153 -12.60 -8.39 -12.81
CA PHE A 153 -11.87 -8.95 -11.68
C PHE A 153 -12.03 -10.48 -11.65
N GLY A 154 -11.52 -11.16 -12.66
CA GLY A 154 -11.60 -12.61 -12.81
C GLY A 154 -11.52 -13.04 -14.26
N ASP A 155 -11.66 -14.35 -14.47
CA ASP A 155 -11.63 -14.97 -15.79
C ASP A 155 -12.87 -14.52 -16.62
N ASP A 156 -12.62 -14.07 -17.83
CA ASP A 156 -13.65 -13.64 -18.79
C ASP A 156 -14.22 -14.79 -19.65
N ALA A 157 -13.69 -16.01 -19.51
CA ALA A 157 -14.03 -17.16 -20.35
C ALA A 157 -15.53 -17.51 -20.37
N GLU A 158 -16.27 -17.22 -19.30
CA GLU A 158 -17.70 -17.46 -19.21
C GLU A 158 -18.56 -16.24 -19.63
N ILE A 159 -17.94 -15.12 -19.98
CA ILE A 159 -18.65 -13.92 -20.42
C ILE A 159 -18.65 -13.91 -21.95
N THR A 160 -19.81 -13.76 -22.55
CA THR A 160 -19.98 -13.71 -24.00
C THR A 160 -20.70 -12.43 -24.40
N GLU A 161 -20.59 -12.06 -25.67
CA GLU A 161 -21.43 -11.02 -26.28
C GLU A 161 -22.92 -11.34 -26.02
N GLY A 162 -23.69 -10.34 -25.60
CA GLY A 162 -25.09 -10.50 -25.19
C GLY A 162 -25.29 -10.92 -23.71
N SER A 163 -24.24 -11.22 -22.94
CA SER A 163 -24.35 -11.51 -21.52
C SER A 163 -24.94 -10.33 -20.76
N LEU A 164 -25.82 -10.62 -19.79
CA LEU A 164 -26.44 -9.60 -18.95
C LEU A 164 -25.49 -9.11 -17.86
N VAL A 165 -25.53 -7.81 -17.62
CA VAL A 165 -24.74 -7.11 -16.61
C VAL A 165 -25.67 -6.28 -15.75
N ARG A 166 -25.46 -6.25 -14.43
CA ARG A 166 -26.24 -5.48 -13.45
C ARG A 166 -25.37 -4.52 -12.70
N ARG A 167 -25.93 -3.37 -12.35
CA ARG A 167 -25.28 -2.43 -11.43
C ARG A 167 -25.39 -2.96 -10.00
N SER A 168 -24.33 -2.75 -9.23
CA SER A 168 -24.36 -3.02 -7.78
C SER A 168 -24.78 -1.82 -6.94
N GLY A 169 -24.74 -0.60 -7.53
CA GLY A 169 -24.93 0.66 -6.83
C GLY A 169 -23.82 0.97 -5.80
N LYS A 170 -22.74 0.20 -5.80
CA LYS A 170 -21.62 0.35 -4.87
C LYS A 170 -20.32 0.62 -5.62
N THR A 171 -19.53 1.56 -5.13
CA THR A 171 -18.17 1.77 -5.62
C THR A 171 -17.25 0.63 -5.21
N ALA A 172 -16.21 0.38 -5.99
CA ALA A 172 -15.19 -0.61 -5.66
C ALA A 172 -14.59 -0.33 -4.27
N GLY A 173 -14.46 -1.35 -3.47
CA GLY A 173 -13.97 -1.25 -2.09
C GLY A 173 -13.46 -2.57 -1.57
N ILE A 174 -12.91 -2.53 -0.37
CA ILE A 174 -12.33 -3.68 0.33
C ILE A 174 -12.96 -3.83 1.71
N PRO A 175 -13.19 -5.06 2.19
CA PRO A 175 -13.54 -5.28 3.58
C PRO A 175 -12.37 -4.88 4.50
N VAL A 176 -12.66 -4.28 5.65
CA VAL A 176 -11.67 -3.79 6.61
C VAL A 176 -12.00 -4.25 8.02
N GLY A 177 -11.01 -4.32 8.89
CA GLY A 177 -11.17 -4.73 10.29
C GLY A 177 -9.85 -5.21 10.90
N ASP A 178 -9.80 -5.31 12.21
CA ASP A 178 -8.63 -5.83 12.94
C ASP A 178 -8.32 -7.30 12.60
N GLY A 179 -9.32 -8.06 12.14
CA GLY A 179 -9.15 -9.45 11.68
C GLY A 179 -8.18 -9.63 10.49
N PHE A 180 -7.82 -8.54 9.82
CA PHE A 180 -6.84 -8.57 8.72
C PHE A 180 -5.38 -8.61 9.20
N LEU A 181 -5.10 -8.28 10.45
CA LEU A 181 -3.74 -8.36 11.02
C LEU A 181 -3.23 -9.81 10.97
N GLY A 182 -2.01 -9.99 10.51
CA GLY A 182 -1.39 -11.32 10.37
C GLY A 182 -1.86 -12.14 9.19
N ARG A 183 -2.64 -11.54 8.27
CA ARG A 183 -3.23 -12.24 7.12
C ARG A 183 -2.55 -11.85 5.80
N VAL A 184 -2.66 -12.76 4.84
CA VAL A 184 -2.29 -12.53 3.44
C VAL A 184 -3.56 -12.56 2.61
N VAL A 185 -3.84 -11.47 1.91
CA VAL A 185 -5.06 -11.29 1.12
C VAL A 185 -4.75 -10.90 -0.32
N ASP A 186 -5.70 -11.12 -1.21
CA ASP A 186 -5.66 -10.61 -2.58
C ASP A 186 -6.06 -9.11 -2.64
N ALA A 187 -6.09 -8.55 -3.84
CA ALA A 187 -6.47 -7.15 -4.07
C ALA A 187 -7.96 -6.85 -3.77
N LEU A 188 -8.80 -7.86 -3.61
CA LEU A 188 -10.22 -7.75 -3.24
C LEU A 188 -10.47 -7.97 -1.74
N GLY A 189 -9.40 -8.27 -0.97
CA GLY A 189 -9.49 -8.59 0.45
C GLY A 189 -9.84 -10.04 0.76
N THR A 190 -9.81 -10.94 -0.23
CA THR A 190 -10.04 -12.37 -0.04
C THR A 190 -8.79 -13.00 0.57
N PRO A 191 -8.91 -13.83 1.64
CA PRO A 191 -7.74 -14.48 2.23
C PRO A 191 -7.17 -15.55 1.31
N ILE A 192 -5.85 -15.53 1.11
CA ILE A 192 -5.09 -16.49 0.31
C ILE A 192 -4.05 -17.29 1.12
N ASP A 193 -4.07 -17.15 2.45
CA ASP A 193 -3.13 -17.77 3.38
C ASP A 193 -3.58 -19.13 3.94
N GLY A 194 -4.73 -19.64 3.52
CA GLY A 194 -5.28 -20.90 3.97
C GLY A 194 -5.80 -20.94 5.41
N LYS A 195 -5.92 -19.75 6.08
CA LYS A 195 -6.36 -19.66 7.48
C LYS A 195 -7.89 -19.47 7.62
N GLY A 196 -8.66 -19.66 6.55
CA GLY A 196 -10.11 -19.44 6.54
C GLY A 196 -10.51 -17.97 6.38
N ASP A 197 -11.83 -17.73 6.40
CA ASP A 197 -12.41 -16.41 6.16
C ASP A 197 -12.02 -15.39 7.24
N ILE A 198 -12.02 -14.11 6.86
CA ILE A 198 -11.72 -13.00 7.74
C ILE A 198 -13.03 -12.32 8.14
N SER A 199 -13.24 -12.14 9.44
CA SER A 199 -14.36 -11.33 9.94
C SER A 199 -14.07 -9.85 9.67
N ALA A 200 -14.83 -9.26 8.75
CA ALA A 200 -14.75 -7.84 8.45
C ALA A 200 -15.62 -7.04 9.41
N GLU A 201 -15.13 -5.89 9.85
CA GLU A 201 -15.87 -4.95 10.71
C GLU A 201 -16.57 -3.86 9.89
N GLY A 202 -16.14 -3.67 8.65
CA GLY A 202 -16.68 -2.69 7.74
C GLY A 202 -16.25 -2.89 6.29
N TYR A 203 -16.64 -1.94 5.46
CA TYR A 203 -16.26 -1.89 4.05
C TYR A 203 -15.80 -0.46 3.71
N ARG A 204 -14.67 -0.33 3.04
CA ARG A 204 -14.11 0.97 2.70
C ARG A 204 -13.87 1.06 1.18
N PRO A 205 -14.29 2.15 0.52
CA PRO A 205 -13.97 2.36 -0.89
C PRO A 205 -12.46 2.37 -1.12
N ILE A 206 -12.00 1.75 -2.21
CA ILE A 206 -10.58 1.76 -2.56
C ILE A 206 -10.12 3.13 -3.04
N GLU A 207 -10.99 3.91 -3.66
CA GLU A 207 -10.74 5.29 -4.04
C GLU A 207 -11.47 6.24 -3.07
N CYS A 208 -10.69 7.00 -2.33
CA CYS A 208 -11.17 8.04 -1.42
C CYS A 208 -10.34 9.31 -1.65
N PRO A 209 -10.94 10.50 -1.46
CA PRO A 209 -10.17 11.73 -1.46
C PRO A 209 -9.13 11.72 -0.34
N ALA A 210 -7.97 12.32 -0.62
CA ALA A 210 -6.93 12.52 0.38
C ALA A 210 -7.40 13.49 1.48
N PRO A 211 -6.87 13.39 2.72
CA PRO A 211 -7.15 14.36 3.78
C PRO A 211 -6.84 15.78 3.32
N GLY A 212 -7.72 16.73 3.65
CA GLY A 212 -7.54 18.14 3.33
C GLY A 212 -6.38 18.80 4.10
N ILE A 213 -6.06 20.03 3.78
CA ILE A 213 -4.96 20.77 4.45
C ILE A 213 -5.24 20.95 5.94
N VAL A 214 -6.49 21.24 6.32
CA VAL A 214 -6.92 21.44 7.70
C VAL A 214 -6.93 20.14 8.51
N ASP A 215 -7.06 19.01 7.82
CA ASP A 215 -7.11 17.67 8.41
C ASP A 215 -5.72 17.11 8.75
N ARG A 216 -4.66 17.79 8.32
CA ARG A 216 -3.27 17.35 8.50
C ARG A 216 -2.59 18.13 9.62
N GLN A 217 -1.63 17.48 10.25
CA GLN A 217 -0.66 18.12 11.14
C GLN A 217 0.78 17.89 10.64
N PRO A 218 1.75 18.71 11.11
CA PRO A 218 3.15 18.59 10.71
C PRO A 218 3.73 17.20 11.04
N VAL A 219 4.60 16.73 10.16
CA VAL A 219 5.38 15.49 10.35
C VAL A 219 6.56 15.81 11.25
N ASN A 220 6.49 15.44 12.53
CA ASN A 220 7.50 15.73 13.55
C ASN A 220 7.77 14.55 14.51
N ALA A 221 7.30 13.35 14.15
CA ALA A 221 7.56 12.13 14.89
C ALA A 221 8.33 11.14 13.99
N PRO A 222 9.41 10.49 14.48
CA PRO A 222 10.21 9.60 13.66
C PRO A 222 9.46 8.30 13.33
N MET A 223 9.65 7.83 12.10
CA MET A 223 9.41 6.45 11.67
C MET A 223 10.79 5.78 11.55
N GLU A 224 11.24 5.20 12.62
CA GLU A 224 12.58 4.61 12.69
C GLU A 224 12.68 3.37 11.79
N THR A 225 13.64 3.39 10.88
CA THR A 225 13.88 2.26 9.97
C THR A 225 14.76 1.18 10.60
N GLY A 226 15.55 1.54 11.62
CA GLY A 226 16.60 0.70 12.19
C GLY A 226 17.82 0.56 11.28
N LEU A 227 17.89 1.34 10.21
CA LEU A 227 19.02 1.39 9.28
C LEU A 227 19.81 2.67 9.53
N LEU A 228 21.03 2.53 10.04
CA LEU A 228 21.88 3.65 10.43
C LEU A 228 22.05 4.68 9.32
N ALA A 229 22.25 4.22 8.08
CA ALA A 229 22.43 5.10 6.93
C ALA A 229 21.18 5.96 6.64
N ILE A 230 19.99 5.45 6.90
CA ILE A 230 18.74 6.17 6.64
C ILE A 230 18.38 7.05 7.84
N ASP A 231 18.30 6.49 9.02
CA ASP A 231 17.85 7.21 10.24
C ASP A 231 18.77 8.38 10.59
N SER A 232 20.07 8.29 10.26
CA SER A 232 21.05 9.37 10.52
C SER A 232 21.04 10.47 9.46
N MET A 233 20.83 10.12 8.16
CA MET A 233 21.06 11.07 7.05
C MET A 233 19.81 11.44 6.25
N SER A 234 18.86 10.52 6.11
CA SER A 234 17.61 10.72 5.37
C SER A 234 16.43 10.20 6.19
N PRO A 235 16.19 10.77 7.39
CA PRO A 235 15.20 10.27 8.32
C PRO A 235 13.78 10.35 7.76
N ILE A 236 12.95 9.38 8.15
CA ILE A 236 11.55 9.29 7.74
C ILE A 236 10.67 9.65 8.93
N GLY A 237 9.64 10.46 8.69
CA GLY A 237 8.66 10.85 9.69
C GLY A 237 7.33 10.11 9.52
N ARG A 238 6.58 9.96 10.61
CA ARG A 238 5.23 9.38 10.61
C ARG A 238 4.28 10.27 9.83
N GLY A 239 3.71 9.72 8.75
CA GLY A 239 2.88 10.45 7.79
C GLY A 239 3.61 10.96 6.56
N GLN A 240 4.91 10.71 6.43
CA GLN A 240 5.73 11.06 5.28
C GLN A 240 5.60 10.04 4.16
N ARG A 241 5.85 10.49 2.93
CA ARG A 241 5.99 9.66 1.72
C ARG A 241 7.44 9.66 1.31
N GLU A 242 8.16 8.57 1.55
CA GLU A 242 9.59 8.47 1.22
C GLU A 242 9.79 7.40 0.16
N LEU A 243 10.28 7.80 -1.01
CA LEU A 243 10.50 6.91 -2.14
C LEU A 243 11.76 6.07 -1.94
N ILE A 244 11.69 4.77 -2.17
CA ILE A 244 12.85 3.89 -2.29
C ILE A 244 13.06 3.60 -3.79
N ILE A 245 14.17 4.10 -4.34
CA ILE A 245 14.43 4.05 -5.78
C ILE A 245 15.81 3.47 -6.08
N GLY A 246 15.94 2.73 -7.17
CA GLY A 246 17.19 2.13 -7.63
C GLY A 246 16.97 1.00 -8.62
N ASP A 247 18.04 0.49 -9.19
CA ASP A 247 18.00 -0.59 -10.16
C ASP A 247 17.52 -1.92 -9.55
N ARG A 248 17.30 -2.91 -10.40
CA ARG A 248 16.94 -4.26 -9.94
C ARG A 248 18.02 -4.83 -9.03
N GLN A 249 17.60 -5.54 -7.98
CA GLN A 249 18.50 -6.24 -7.04
C GLN A 249 19.45 -5.33 -6.23
N THR A 250 19.15 -4.03 -6.11
CA THR A 250 19.94 -3.10 -5.26
C THR A 250 19.51 -3.12 -3.76
N GLY A 251 18.54 -3.96 -3.39
CA GLY A 251 18.12 -4.12 -2.00
C GLY A 251 16.91 -3.27 -1.59
N LYS A 252 16.11 -2.75 -2.52
CA LYS A 252 14.91 -1.93 -2.23
C LYS A 252 13.94 -2.64 -1.28
N THR A 253 13.54 -3.85 -1.62
CA THR A 253 12.66 -4.69 -0.78
C THR A 253 13.30 -5.00 0.58
N ALA A 254 14.64 -5.16 0.65
CA ALA A 254 15.33 -5.41 1.91
C ALA A 254 15.23 -4.23 2.87
N VAL A 255 15.41 -2.99 2.38
CA VAL A 255 15.23 -1.77 3.17
C VAL A 255 13.80 -1.67 3.71
N ALA A 256 12.80 -1.91 2.88
CA ALA A 256 11.39 -1.88 3.30
C ALA A 256 11.11 -2.96 4.35
N LEU A 257 11.64 -4.16 4.18
CA LEU A 257 11.44 -5.28 5.09
C LEU A 257 12.12 -5.04 6.44
N ASP A 258 13.35 -4.52 6.46
CA ASP A 258 14.04 -4.14 7.70
C ASP A 258 13.29 -3.04 8.45
N THR A 259 12.70 -2.08 7.72
CA THR A 259 11.83 -1.05 8.31
C THR A 259 10.60 -1.67 8.97
N ILE A 260 9.94 -2.65 8.34
CA ILE A 260 8.80 -3.39 8.93
C ILE A 260 9.26 -4.14 10.19
N LEU A 261 10.38 -4.85 10.13
CA LEU A 261 10.91 -5.60 11.27
C LEU A 261 11.22 -4.70 12.47
N ASN A 262 11.67 -3.49 12.22
CA ASN A 262 11.96 -2.49 13.24
C ASN A 262 10.72 -1.91 13.94
N GLN A 263 9.50 -2.16 13.43
CA GLN A 263 8.26 -1.68 14.05
C GLN A 263 7.77 -2.58 15.20
N LYS A 264 8.45 -3.71 15.46
CA LYS A 264 8.09 -4.61 16.55
C LYS A 264 8.08 -3.87 17.90
N GLY A 265 6.93 -3.89 18.58
CA GLY A 265 6.75 -3.22 19.88
C GLY A 265 6.56 -1.70 19.83
N LYS A 266 6.51 -1.08 18.63
CA LYS A 266 6.34 0.38 18.46
C LYS A 266 4.90 0.80 18.14
N ASN A 267 3.94 -0.12 18.26
CA ASN A 267 2.50 0.11 18.00
C ASN A 267 2.21 0.68 16.60
N VAL A 268 2.91 0.19 15.59
CA VAL A 268 2.72 0.55 14.19
C VAL A 268 2.13 -0.64 13.44
N VAL A 269 1.04 -0.43 12.70
CA VAL A 269 0.49 -1.41 11.77
C VAL A 269 1.25 -1.34 10.47
N CYS A 270 1.74 -2.47 9.99
CA CYS A 270 2.46 -2.54 8.73
C CYS A 270 1.58 -3.15 7.64
N ILE A 271 1.62 -2.58 6.44
CA ILE A 271 0.95 -3.12 5.26
C ILE A 271 1.98 -3.26 4.15
N TYR A 272 2.13 -4.46 3.64
CA TYR A 272 3.00 -4.72 2.49
C TYR A 272 2.15 -5.06 1.28
N VAL A 273 2.20 -4.22 0.26
CA VAL A 273 1.47 -4.42 -1.00
C VAL A 273 2.44 -4.91 -2.06
N ALA A 274 2.33 -6.19 -2.40
CA ALA A 274 3.09 -6.83 -3.48
C ALA A 274 2.34 -6.64 -4.80
N ILE A 275 2.96 -5.96 -5.76
CA ILE A 275 2.37 -5.61 -7.05
C ILE A 275 3.18 -6.25 -8.17
N GLY A 276 2.59 -7.20 -8.90
CA GLY A 276 3.27 -7.89 -10.00
C GLY A 276 4.54 -8.64 -9.59
N GLN A 277 4.64 -9.05 -8.31
CA GLN A 277 5.76 -9.82 -7.79
C GLN A 277 5.56 -11.32 -8.07
N LYS A 278 6.67 -12.07 -8.13
CA LYS A 278 6.60 -13.53 -8.25
C LYS A 278 6.03 -14.12 -6.96
N SER A 279 5.07 -15.03 -7.05
CA SER A 279 4.45 -15.69 -5.89
C SER A 279 5.47 -16.34 -4.96
N SER A 280 6.56 -16.90 -5.51
CA SER A 280 7.67 -17.47 -4.73
C SER A 280 8.40 -16.42 -3.88
N SER A 281 8.58 -15.20 -4.39
CA SER A 281 9.22 -14.10 -3.66
C SER A 281 8.32 -13.61 -2.52
N VAL A 282 7.02 -13.49 -2.77
CA VAL A 282 6.04 -13.12 -1.75
C VAL A 282 5.94 -14.18 -0.65
N ALA A 283 5.92 -15.47 -1.02
CA ALA A 283 5.95 -16.56 -0.05
C ALA A 283 7.18 -16.53 0.84
N GLN A 284 8.36 -16.28 0.29
CA GLN A 284 9.61 -16.15 1.05
C GLN A 284 9.59 -14.93 1.99
N LEU A 285 9.02 -13.82 1.54
CA LEU A 285 8.83 -12.62 2.37
C LEU A 285 7.90 -12.91 3.56
N VAL A 286 6.73 -13.50 3.31
CA VAL A 286 5.77 -13.89 4.35
C VAL A 286 6.41 -14.84 5.37
N GLU A 287 7.17 -15.82 4.90
CA GLU A 287 7.88 -16.76 5.78
C GLU A 287 8.95 -16.04 6.63
N THR A 288 9.64 -15.05 6.06
CA THR A 288 10.61 -14.24 6.79
C THR A 288 9.93 -13.39 7.87
N LEU A 289 8.82 -12.74 7.56
CA LEU A 289 8.01 -11.98 8.53
C LEU A 289 7.50 -12.88 9.65
N LYS A 290 7.03 -14.09 9.34
CA LYS A 290 6.59 -15.09 10.35
C LYS A 290 7.72 -15.48 11.28
N ARG A 291 8.87 -15.89 10.73
CA ARG A 291 10.04 -16.31 11.54
C ARG A 291 10.57 -15.21 12.46
N ARG A 292 10.46 -13.95 12.04
CA ARG A 292 10.89 -12.79 12.83
C ARG A 292 9.81 -12.25 13.77
N GLY A 293 8.59 -12.82 13.74
CA GLY A 293 7.47 -12.39 14.58
C GLY A 293 6.94 -11.01 14.19
N ALA A 294 7.02 -10.66 12.91
CA ALA A 294 6.50 -9.40 12.38
C ALA A 294 5.12 -9.56 11.71
N MET A 295 4.68 -10.79 11.47
CA MET A 295 3.36 -11.05 10.89
C MET A 295 2.22 -10.56 11.80
N ASP A 296 2.38 -10.58 13.11
CA ASP A 296 1.31 -10.25 14.07
C ASP A 296 0.78 -8.81 13.91
N TYR A 297 1.61 -7.92 13.39
CA TYR A 297 1.26 -6.51 13.14
C TYR A 297 1.34 -6.14 11.65
N THR A 298 1.44 -7.14 10.76
CA THR A 298 1.60 -6.91 9.32
C THR A 298 0.46 -7.55 8.53
N ILE A 299 -0.07 -6.82 7.55
CA ILE A 299 -1.01 -7.30 6.53
C ILE A 299 -0.26 -7.35 5.20
N VAL A 300 -0.40 -8.45 4.46
CA VAL A 300 0.18 -8.57 3.11
C VAL A 300 -0.95 -8.60 2.10
N VAL A 301 -0.96 -7.61 1.19
CA VAL A 301 -1.87 -7.56 0.04
C VAL A 301 -1.09 -8.00 -1.19
N ASN A 302 -1.53 -9.06 -1.85
CA ASN A 302 -0.81 -9.64 -2.97
C ASN A 302 -1.61 -9.58 -4.27
N ALA A 303 -1.02 -8.97 -5.29
CA ALA A 303 -1.40 -9.10 -6.69
C ALA A 303 -0.17 -9.60 -7.45
N SER A 304 -0.11 -10.90 -7.70
CA SER A 304 1.07 -11.55 -8.27
C SER A 304 1.29 -11.20 -9.74
N ALA A 305 2.45 -11.56 -10.28
CA ALA A 305 2.75 -11.36 -11.70
C ALA A 305 1.88 -12.22 -12.64
N SER A 306 1.22 -13.26 -12.11
CA SER A 306 0.27 -14.11 -12.85
C SER A 306 -1.17 -13.62 -12.75
N ASP A 307 -1.45 -12.67 -11.86
CA ASP A 307 -2.78 -12.11 -11.72
C ASP A 307 -3.03 -11.06 -12.80
N SER A 308 -4.30 -10.79 -13.06
CA SER A 308 -4.75 -9.84 -14.06
C SER A 308 -4.18 -8.42 -13.85
N ALA A 309 -4.06 -7.67 -14.93
CA ALA A 309 -3.65 -6.27 -14.87
C ALA A 309 -4.63 -5.44 -14.01
N SER A 310 -5.89 -5.82 -14.00
CA SER A 310 -6.95 -5.23 -13.19
C SER A 310 -6.70 -5.39 -11.69
N LEU A 311 -6.33 -6.57 -11.22
CA LEU A 311 -6.00 -6.83 -9.83
C LEU A 311 -4.69 -6.13 -9.41
N GLN A 312 -3.68 -6.10 -10.29
CA GLN A 312 -2.45 -5.35 -10.03
C GLN A 312 -2.70 -3.84 -9.94
N TYR A 313 -3.66 -3.32 -10.72
CA TYR A 313 -4.06 -1.91 -10.67
C TYR A 313 -4.74 -1.53 -9.35
N ILE A 314 -5.68 -2.34 -8.85
CA ILE A 314 -6.42 -2.01 -7.63
C ILE A 314 -5.67 -2.31 -6.34
N ALA A 315 -4.69 -3.22 -6.34
CA ALA A 315 -3.98 -3.67 -5.15
C ALA A 315 -3.40 -2.53 -4.28
N PRO A 316 -2.70 -1.50 -4.80
CA PRO A 316 -2.19 -0.43 -3.98
C PRO A 316 -3.30 0.43 -3.36
N TYR A 317 -4.41 0.63 -4.05
CA TYR A 317 -5.58 1.34 -3.51
C TYR A 317 -6.28 0.53 -2.42
N ALA A 318 -6.38 -0.78 -2.60
CA ALA A 318 -6.91 -1.70 -1.60
C ALA A 318 -6.06 -1.69 -0.31
N GLY A 319 -4.74 -1.79 -0.45
CA GLY A 319 -3.80 -1.66 0.66
C GLY A 319 -3.89 -0.31 1.36
N CYS A 320 -4.03 0.78 0.59
CA CYS A 320 -4.23 2.13 1.11
C CYS A 320 -5.54 2.24 1.92
N ALA A 321 -6.65 1.70 1.41
CA ALA A 321 -7.94 1.71 2.11
C ALA A 321 -7.90 0.92 3.43
N LEU A 322 -7.17 -0.22 3.46
CA LEU A 322 -6.88 -0.95 4.70
C LEU A 322 -6.07 -0.09 5.68
N GLY A 323 -5.04 0.62 5.19
CA GLY A 323 -4.23 1.52 6.01
C GLY A 323 -5.03 2.68 6.60
N GLU A 324 -5.90 3.27 5.80
CA GLU A 324 -6.77 4.36 6.26
C GLU A 324 -7.73 3.92 7.36
N TYR A 325 -8.21 2.66 7.34
CA TYR A 325 -9.05 2.14 8.42
C TYR A 325 -8.35 2.29 9.77
N PHE A 326 -7.09 1.90 9.87
CA PHE A 326 -6.30 2.03 11.10
C PHE A 326 -5.90 3.48 11.40
N MET A 327 -5.52 4.24 10.39
CA MET A 327 -5.14 5.65 10.52
C MET A 327 -6.26 6.49 11.13
N TYR A 328 -7.51 6.32 10.65
CA TYR A 328 -8.68 7.03 11.19
C TYR A 328 -9.13 6.54 12.57
N GLN A 329 -8.59 5.41 13.06
CA GLN A 329 -8.72 4.97 14.46
C GLN A 329 -7.63 5.55 15.38
N GLY A 330 -6.80 6.48 14.88
CA GLY A 330 -5.72 7.08 15.66
C GLY A 330 -4.46 6.21 15.76
N ARG A 331 -4.33 5.16 14.92
CA ARG A 331 -3.14 4.30 14.89
C ARG A 331 -2.14 4.80 13.86
N ASP A 332 -0.87 4.49 14.07
CA ASP A 332 0.19 4.73 13.09
C ASP A 332 0.32 3.54 12.14
N VAL A 333 0.42 3.84 10.86
CA VAL A 333 0.50 2.85 9.77
C VAL A 333 1.77 3.08 8.96
N LEU A 334 2.45 2.00 8.62
CA LEU A 334 3.52 1.95 7.63
C LEU A 334 3.04 1.14 6.43
N ILE A 335 2.93 1.76 5.26
CA ILE A 335 2.53 1.07 4.03
C ILE A 335 3.68 1.05 3.01
N VAL A 336 3.99 -0.13 2.50
CA VAL A 336 5.00 -0.37 1.46
C VAL A 336 4.31 -0.75 0.17
N TYR A 337 4.66 -0.10 -0.94
CA TYR A 337 4.17 -0.44 -2.28
C TYR A 337 5.32 -1.00 -3.12
N ASP A 338 5.40 -2.31 -3.30
CA ASP A 338 6.48 -3.00 -4.02
C ASP A 338 5.96 -3.72 -5.27
N ASP A 339 6.02 -3.12 -6.49
CA ASP A 339 6.52 -1.78 -6.79
C ASP A 339 5.52 -0.97 -7.66
N LEU A 340 5.63 0.34 -7.59
CA LEU A 340 4.79 1.24 -8.37
C LEU A 340 5.17 1.31 -9.86
N SER A 341 6.35 0.85 -10.27
CA SER A 341 6.71 0.71 -11.68
C SER A 341 5.82 -0.31 -12.37
N LYS A 342 5.57 -1.47 -11.72
CA LYS A 342 4.66 -2.50 -12.22
C LYS A 342 3.21 -2.05 -12.17
N HIS A 343 2.82 -1.31 -11.13
CA HIS A 343 1.51 -0.67 -11.07
C HIS A 343 1.26 0.23 -12.28
N ALA A 344 2.23 1.07 -12.65
CA ALA A 344 2.14 1.91 -13.84
C ALA A 344 2.03 1.09 -15.13
N ILE A 345 2.76 -0.02 -15.24
CA ILE A 345 2.70 -0.93 -16.39
C ILE A 345 1.31 -1.57 -16.51
N ALA A 346 0.72 -2.05 -15.40
CA ALA A 346 -0.63 -2.59 -15.36
C ALA A 346 -1.66 -1.53 -15.82
N TYR A 347 -1.55 -0.31 -15.31
CA TYR A 347 -2.43 0.79 -15.71
C TYR A 347 -2.27 1.18 -17.18
N ARG A 348 -1.05 1.14 -17.72
CA ARG A 348 -0.78 1.34 -19.15
C ARG A 348 -1.46 0.27 -19.99
N ALA A 349 -1.35 -1.00 -19.61
CA ALA A 349 -2.00 -2.10 -20.32
C ALA A 349 -3.52 -1.90 -20.37
N LEU A 350 -4.17 -1.67 -19.23
CA LEU A 350 -5.60 -1.40 -19.15
C LEU A 350 -6.03 -0.19 -19.97
N SER A 351 -5.25 0.89 -19.93
CA SER A 351 -5.57 2.11 -20.67
C SER A 351 -5.48 1.92 -22.18
N LEU A 352 -4.53 1.13 -22.66
CA LEU A 352 -4.39 0.79 -24.07
C LEU A 352 -5.54 -0.12 -24.54
N LEU A 353 -5.94 -1.09 -23.72
CA LEU A 353 -7.09 -1.97 -24.01
C LEU A 353 -8.42 -1.19 -24.03
N LEU A 354 -8.54 -0.15 -23.18
CA LEU A 354 -9.68 0.78 -23.19
C LEU A 354 -9.57 1.83 -24.33
N GLU A 355 -8.61 1.70 -25.25
CA GLU A 355 -8.38 2.60 -26.38
C GLU A 355 -8.11 4.06 -25.99
N ARG A 356 -7.58 4.31 -24.78
CA ARG A 356 -7.16 5.65 -24.37
C ARG A 356 -5.90 6.07 -25.12
N SER A 357 -5.84 7.34 -25.53
CA SER A 357 -4.69 7.87 -26.28
C SER A 357 -3.41 7.78 -25.47
N PRO A 358 -2.35 7.11 -25.96
CA PRO A 358 -1.08 7.01 -25.27
C PRO A 358 -0.30 8.33 -25.31
N GLY A 359 0.42 8.63 -24.23
CA GLY A 359 1.36 9.73 -24.11
C GLY A 359 2.81 9.25 -24.13
N ARG A 360 3.68 9.90 -23.31
CA ARG A 360 5.11 9.56 -23.19
C ARG A 360 5.28 8.11 -22.74
N GLU A 361 6.16 7.36 -23.40
CA GLU A 361 6.46 5.95 -23.15
C GLU A 361 5.20 5.05 -23.18
N ALA A 362 4.21 5.45 -23.98
CA ALA A 362 2.90 4.82 -24.10
C ALA A 362 2.05 4.81 -22.81
N TYR A 363 2.42 5.55 -21.77
CA TYR A 363 1.59 5.75 -20.60
C TYR A 363 0.43 6.71 -20.92
N PRO A 364 -0.75 6.54 -20.32
CA PRO A 364 -1.84 7.48 -20.45
C PRO A 364 -1.49 8.82 -19.79
N GLY A 365 -2.09 9.92 -20.24
CA GLY A 365 -1.78 11.27 -19.79
C GLY A 365 -2.04 11.52 -18.30
N ASP A 366 -2.85 10.69 -17.66
CA ASP A 366 -3.25 10.78 -16.26
C ASP A 366 -2.41 9.88 -15.31
N VAL A 367 -1.30 9.28 -15.78
CA VAL A 367 -0.46 8.42 -14.93
C VAL A 367 0.15 9.16 -13.74
N PHE A 368 0.39 10.46 -13.85
CA PHE A 368 0.78 11.28 -12.70
C PHE A 368 -0.32 11.31 -11.65
N TYR A 369 -1.56 11.52 -12.07
CA TYR A 369 -2.72 11.53 -11.17
C TYR A 369 -2.98 10.16 -10.54
N LEU A 370 -2.71 9.06 -11.25
CA LEU A 370 -2.76 7.70 -10.72
C LEU A 370 -1.97 7.57 -9.40
N HIS A 371 -0.71 7.98 -9.40
CA HIS A 371 0.14 7.86 -8.23
C HIS A 371 -0.08 8.99 -7.20
N SER A 372 -0.38 10.21 -7.64
CA SER A 372 -0.61 11.33 -6.72
C SER A 372 -1.85 11.12 -5.86
N ARG A 373 -2.99 10.68 -6.45
CA ARG A 373 -4.21 10.39 -5.68
C ARG A 373 -4.07 9.21 -4.71
N LEU A 374 -3.12 8.28 -4.96
CA LEU A 374 -2.77 7.22 -4.03
C LEU A 374 -1.90 7.74 -2.88
N LEU A 375 -0.77 8.37 -3.22
CA LEU A 375 0.26 8.75 -2.25
C LEU A 375 -0.15 9.94 -1.38
N GLU A 376 -0.98 10.87 -1.88
CA GLU A 376 -1.50 11.98 -1.09
C GLU A 376 -2.42 11.56 0.06
N ARG A 377 -2.94 10.34 0.04
CA ARG A 377 -3.73 9.76 1.15
C ARG A 377 -2.86 9.45 2.36
N SER A 378 -1.54 9.31 2.17
CA SER A 378 -0.59 9.15 3.27
C SER A 378 -0.29 10.50 3.89
N ALA A 379 -0.62 10.63 5.16
CA ALA A 379 -0.51 11.87 5.93
C ALA A 379 -0.49 11.59 7.43
N ARG A 380 -0.18 12.59 8.22
CA ARG A 380 -0.44 12.62 9.65
C ARG A 380 -1.70 13.43 9.89
N LEU A 381 -2.70 12.81 10.48
CA LEU A 381 -4.00 13.44 10.74
C LEU A 381 -3.92 14.38 11.95
N SER A 382 -4.75 15.39 11.94
CA SER A 382 -4.96 16.29 13.07
C SER A 382 -5.58 15.54 14.25
N ASP A 383 -5.42 16.07 15.47
CA ASP A 383 -5.99 15.46 16.69
C ASP A 383 -7.52 15.39 16.64
N ALA A 384 -8.16 16.30 15.90
CA ALA A 384 -9.61 16.27 15.67
C ALA A 384 -10.08 15.02 14.90
N LEU A 385 -9.20 14.43 14.10
CA LEU A 385 -9.43 13.18 13.35
C LEU A 385 -8.74 11.95 13.99
N GLY A 386 -8.34 12.05 15.27
CA GLY A 386 -7.75 10.96 16.04
C GLY A 386 -6.22 10.91 16.05
N GLY A 387 -5.53 11.83 15.34
CA GLY A 387 -4.07 11.98 15.40
C GLY A 387 -3.25 10.84 14.78
N GLY A 388 -3.89 9.88 14.12
CA GLY A 388 -3.20 8.76 13.46
C GLY A 388 -2.36 9.19 12.25
N SER A 389 -1.48 8.31 11.79
CA SER A 389 -0.64 8.58 10.62
C SER A 389 -0.55 7.39 9.68
N MET A 390 -0.31 7.67 8.40
CA MET A 390 0.05 6.65 7.42
C MET A 390 1.30 7.10 6.67
N THR A 391 2.40 6.37 6.87
CA THR A 391 3.71 6.60 6.23
C THR A 391 3.82 5.69 5.04
N ALA A 392 4.10 6.24 3.85
CA ALA A 392 4.23 5.46 2.63
C ALA A 392 5.69 5.30 2.22
N LEU A 393 6.06 4.06 1.90
CA LEU A 393 7.32 3.69 1.27
C LEU A 393 7.03 3.11 -0.13
N PRO A 394 6.78 3.96 -1.14
CA PRO A 394 6.71 3.49 -2.52
C PRO A 394 8.09 3.03 -3.00
N ILE A 395 8.12 1.91 -3.72
CA ILE A 395 9.31 1.38 -4.36
C ILE A 395 9.18 1.60 -5.87
N VAL A 396 10.27 2.09 -6.49
CA VAL A 396 10.36 2.30 -7.93
C VAL A 396 11.64 1.66 -8.47
N GLU A 397 11.54 0.98 -9.60
CA GLU A 397 12.69 0.45 -10.31
C GLU A 397 13.21 1.45 -11.36
N THR A 398 14.53 1.66 -11.37
CA THR A 398 15.24 2.34 -12.45
C THR A 398 15.93 1.34 -13.37
N GLN A 399 16.35 1.81 -14.52
CA GLN A 399 17.20 1.07 -15.45
C GLN A 399 18.52 1.84 -15.61
N ALA A 400 19.65 1.20 -15.31
CA ALA A 400 20.99 1.82 -15.35
C ALA A 400 21.09 3.14 -14.57
N GLY A 401 20.41 3.24 -13.43
CA GLY A 401 20.42 4.44 -12.58
C GLY A 401 19.67 5.65 -13.14
N ASP A 402 18.92 5.50 -14.25
CA ASP A 402 18.20 6.62 -14.87
C ASP A 402 16.97 7.07 -14.05
N VAL A 403 17.17 8.11 -13.26
CA VAL A 403 16.11 8.77 -12.48
C VAL A 403 15.29 9.76 -13.32
N SER A 404 15.72 10.07 -14.56
CA SER A 404 15.03 11.00 -15.47
C SER A 404 13.93 10.33 -16.31
N ALA A 405 13.78 9.01 -16.21
CA ALA A 405 12.69 8.25 -16.82
C ALA A 405 11.32 8.74 -16.31
N TYR A 406 10.27 8.47 -17.08
CA TYR A 406 8.97 9.11 -16.86
C TYR A 406 8.34 8.77 -15.50
N ILE A 407 8.27 7.49 -15.12
CA ILE A 407 7.69 7.07 -13.84
C ILE A 407 8.53 7.50 -12.64
N PRO A 408 9.88 7.30 -12.60
CA PRO A 408 10.73 7.83 -11.54
C PRO A 408 10.54 9.32 -11.29
N THR A 409 10.59 10.14 -12.34
CA THR A 409 10.43 11.61 -12.24
C THR A 409 9.09 12.00 -11.63
N ASN A 410 8.00 11.33 -12.04
CA ASN A 410 6.66 11.59 -11.52
C ASN A 410 6.59 11.30 -10.01
N ILE A 411 7.11 10.15 -9.58
CA ILE A 411 7.00 9.73 -8.17
C ILE A 411 7.93 10.55 -7.27
N ILE A 412 9.13 10.91 -7.73
CA ILE A 412 10.01 11.86 -7.02
C ILE A 412 9.30 13.20 -6.77
N SER A 413 8.50 13.66 -7.73
CA SER A 413 7.75 14.92 -7.59
C SER A 413 6.61 14.83 -6.58
N ILE A 414 5.98 13.66 -6.44
CA ILE A 414 4.84 13.43 -5.55
C ILE A 414 5.30 13.19 -4.10
N THR A 415 6.49 12.60 -3.92
CA THR A 415 7.01 12.19 -2.60
C THR A 415 7.73 13.32 -1.86
N ASP A 416 7.87 13.18 -0.55
CA ASP A 416 8.54 14.13 0.34
C ASP A 416 10.05 13.89 0.45
N GLY A 417 10.58 13.01 -0.38
CA GLY A 417 11.99 12.65 -0.45
C GLY A 417 12.19 11.30 -1.12
N GLN A 418 13.47 10.93 -1.29
CA GLN A 418 13.86 9.65 -1.88
C GLN A 418 15.11 9.08 -1.21
N ILE A 419 15.14 7.76 -1.07
CA ILE A 419 16.31 6.96 -0.73
C ILE A 419 16.78 6.30 -2.03
N PHE A 420 17.91 6.77 -2.55
CA PHE A 420 18.49 6.24 -3.78
C PHE A 420 19.49 5.11 -3.47
N LEU A 421 19.21 3.92 -4.02
CA LEU A 421 20.07 2.75 -3.90
C LEU A 421 20.87 2.57 -5.19
N GLU A 422 22.18 2.67 -5.06
CA GLU A 422 23.13 2.67 -6.18
C GLU A 422 23.69 1.27 -6.42
N SER A 423 23.71 0.84 -7.69
CA SER A 423 24.21 -0.49 -8.08
C SER A 423 25.70 -0.68 -7.77
N ASP A 424 26.52 0.32 -8.04
CA ASP A 424 27.97 0.25 -7.83
C ASP A 424 28.31 0.08 -6.34
N LEU A 425 27.59 0.79 -5.46
CA LEU A 425 27.71 0.61 -4.00
C LEU A 425 27.28 -0.80 -3.58
N PHE A 426 26.18 -1.31 -4.15
CA PHE A 426 25.70 -2.64 -3.82
C PHE A 426 26.70 -3.75 -4.19
N PHE A 427 27.25 -3.68 -5.41
CA PHE A 427 28.20 -4.67 -5.90
C PHE A 427 29.59 -4.54 -5.27
N SER A 428 29.98 -3.33 -4.82
CA SER A 428 31.21 -3.16 -4.00
C SER A 428 31.05 -3.67 -2.55
N GLY A 429 29.86 -4.18 -2.20
CA GLY A 429 29.59 -4.73 -0.87
C GLY A 429 29.15 -3.70 0.17
N GLN A 430 28.83 -2.46 -0.22
CA GLN A 430 28.18 -1.48 0.66
C GLN A 430 26.69 -1.78 0.71
N ARG A 431 26.22 -2.31 1.84
CA ARG A 431 24.82 -2.72 2.05
C ARG A 431 24.34 -2.22 3.42
N PRO A 432 23.25 -1.42 3.47
CA PRO A 432 22.43 -0.92 2.36
C PRO A 432 23.23 0.02 1.43
N ALA A 433 22.91 -0.04 0.14
CA ALA A 433 23.62 0.69 -0.91
C ALA A 433 23.11 2.14 -1.06
N VAL A 434 22.88 2.83 0.05
CA VAL A 434 22.32 4.18 0.08
C VAL A 434 23.32 5.19 -0.45
N ASN A 435 22.98 5.86 -1.54
CA ASN A 435 23.75 7.01 -2.01
C ASN A 435 23.36 8.26 -1.22
N VAL A 436 24.27 8.72 -0.36
CA VAL A 436 24.06 9.86 0.56
C VAL A 436 23.85 11.19 -0.19
N GLY A 437 24.47 11.35 -1.37
CA GLY A 437 24.38 12.58 -2.17
C GLY A 437 23.04 12.74 -2.88
N LEU A 438 22.47 11.63 -3.38
CA LEU A 438 21.21 11.60 -4.12
C LEU A 438 19.99 11.35 -3.25
N SER A 439 20.19 10.85 -2.03
CA SER A 439 19.11 10.63 -1.05
C SER A 439 18.78 11.92 -0.31
N VAL A 440 17.49 12.23 -0.26
CA VAL A 440 16.98 13.48 0.32
C VAL A 440 15.71 13.19 1.11
N SER A 441 15.63 13.72 2.34
CA SER A 441 14.37 13.84 3.08
C SER A 441 14.01 15.32 3.22
N ARG A 442 12.82 15.71 2.74
CA ARG A 442 12.36 17.11 2.84
C ARG A 442 11.89 17.45 4.26
N VAL A 443 11.54 16.46 5.07
CA VAL A 443 11.22 16.63 6.49
C VAL A 443 12.51 16.80 7.31
N GLY A 444 13.53 16.02 6.99
CA GLY A 444 14.86 16.15 7.58
C GLY A 444 14.87 15.94 9.10
N GLY A 445 15.63 16.77 9.82
CA GLY A 445 15.83 16.63 11.25
C GLY A 445 14.59 16.75 12.14
N ASP A 446 13.44 17.18 11.62
CA ASP A 446 12.18 17.18 12.37
C ASP A 446 11.58 15.76 12.51
N ALA A 447 12.00 14.85 11.63
CA ALA A 447 11.70 13.42 11.71
C ALA A 447 12.71 12.62 12.55
N GLN A 448 13.62 13.27 13.27
CA GLN A 448 14.60 12.62 14.15
C GLN A 448 14.25 12.85 15.62
N THR A 449 14.59 11.89 16.47
CA THR A 449 14.64 12.13 17.90
C THR A 449 15.75 13.14 18.22
N LYS A 450 15.63 13.83 19.36
CA LYS A 450 16.66 14.78 19.80
C LYS A 450 18.04 14.11 19.97
N ALA A 451 18.04 12.85 20.41
CA ALA A 451 19.25 12.05 20.54
C ALA A 451 19.91 11.81 19.18
N MET A 452 19.15 11.34 18.20
CA MET A 452 19.65 11.09 16.84
C MET A 452 20.13 12.39 16.17
N LYS A 453 19.35 13.48 16.25
CA LYS A 453 19.71 14.79 15.68
C LYS A 453 21.03 15.30 16.24
N LYS A 454 21.28 15.09 17.56
CA LYS A 454 22.52 15.50 18.22
C LYS A 454 23.69 14.58 17.85
N ALA A 455 23.45 13.27 17.73
CA ALA A 455 24.47 12.28 17.39
C ALA A 455 24.89 12.33 15.92
N ALA A 456 23.96 12.57 14.98
CA ALA A 456 24.19 12.49 13.54
C ALA A 456 24.68 13.79 12.90
N GLY A 457 24.81 14.89 13.65
CA GLY A 457 24.96 16.26 13.11
C GLY A 457 26.12 16.50 12.13
N GLY A 458 27.17 15.67 12.12
CA GLY A 458 28.34 15.82 11.25
C GLY A 458 28.47 14.79 10.12
N ILE A 459 27.82 13.62 10.25
CA ILE A 459 28.11 12.46 9.40
C ILE A 459 27.93 12.73 7.89
N ARG A 460 26.92 13.50 7.51
CA ARG A 460 26.65 13.81 6.09
C ARG A 460 27.76 14.67 5.47
N LEU A 461 28.27 15.62 6.23
CA LEU A 461 29.38 16.46 5.81
C LEU A 461 30.68 15.67 5.66
N ASP A 462 30.99 14.84 6.68
CA ASP A 462 32.20 14.01 6.69
C ASP A 462 32.22 13.01 5.52
N LEU A 463 31.08 12.39 5.23
CA LEU A 463 30.95 11.49 4.07
C LEU A 463 31.02 12.22 2.73
N ALA A 464 30.50 13.45 2.63
CA ALA A 464 30.63 14.26 1.44
C ALA A 464 32.11 14.63 1.18
N GLN A 465 32.84 15.06 2.21
CA GLN A 465 34.27 15.34 2.13
C GLN A 465 35.08 14.08 1.76
N TYR A 466 34.74 12.94 2.35
CA TYR A 466 35.38 11.67 1.99
C TYR A 466 35.23 11.35 0.49
N ARG A 467 34.01 11.47 -0.06
CA ARG A 467 33.74 11.21 -1.48
C ARG A 467 34.50 12.14 -2.42
N GLU A 468 34.60 13.42 -2.10
CA GLU A 468 35.41 14.37 -2.86
C GLU A 468 36.87 13.93 -2.86
N MET A 469 37.43 13.58 -1.71
CA MET A 469 38.80 13.12 -1.63
C MET A 469 39.03 11.78 -2.31
N GLU A 470 38.11 10.84 -2.24
CA GLU A 470 38.19 9.53 -2.91
C GLU A 470 38.36 9.69 -4.43
N VAL A 471 37.63 10.63 -5.05
CA VAL A 471 37.78 10.95 -6.48
C VAL A 471 39.18 11.49 -6.80
N PHE A 472 39.71 12.37 -5.94
CA PHE A 472 41.06 12.91 -6.13
C PHE A 472 42.16 11.86 -5.99
N THR A 473 41.98 10.84 -5.16
CA THR A 473 42.99 9.77 -4.98
C THR A 473 43.18 8.90 -6.22
N GLN A 474 42.15 8.82 -7.09
CA GLN A 474 42.29 8.09 -8.36
C GLN A 474 43.27 8.75 -9.35
N PHE A 475 43.59 10.03 -9.14
CA PHE A 475 44.44 10.82 -10.03
C PHE A 475 45.79 11.22 -9.41
N SER A 476 46.00 10.99 -8.10
CA SER A 476 47.23 11.39 -7.39
C SER A 476 47.87 10.21 -6.67
N SER A 477 49.17 9.94 -6.96
CA SER A 477 49.92 8.86 -6.29
C SER A 477 50.58 9.27 -4.96
N ASP A 478 50.78 10.58 -4.72
CA ASP A 478 51.41 11.09 -3.50
C ASP A 478 50.39 11.87 -2.67
N LEU A 479 49.92 11.24 -1.59
CA LEU A 479 49.02 11.85 -0.62
C LEU A 479 49.80 12.25 0.66
N ASP A 480 49.55 13.44 1.16
CA ASP A 480 50.05 13.86 2.45
C ASP A 480 49.39 13.09 3.60
N GLU A 481 50.03 13.05 4.77
CA GLU A 481 49.56 12.28 5.95
C GLU A 481 48.16 12.75 6.44
N THR A 482 47.82 14.02 6.27
CA THR A 482 46.52 14.57 6.67
C THR A 482 45.41 13.99 5.80
N THR A 483 45.62 13.99 4.50
CA THR A 483 44.67 13.43 3.52
C THR A 483 44.51 11.92 3.72
N LYS A 484 45.60 11.18 3.98
CA LYS A 484 45.53 9.74 4.32
C LYS A 484 44.65 9.47 5.54
N ARG A 485 44.84 10.26 6.63
CA ARG A 485 44.03 10.12 7.85
C ARG A 485 42.55 10.39 7.59
N GLN A 486 42.24 11.43 6.81
CA GLN A 486 40.85 11.75 6.43
C GLN A 486 40.22 10.67 5.58
N LEU A 487 40.98 10.07 4.66
CA LEU A 487 40.52 8.93 3.85
C LEU A 487 40.24 7.70 4.72
N THR A 488 41.15 7.36 5.64
CA THR A 488 40.97 6.23 6.58
C THR A 488 39.74 6.45 7.43
N TYR A 489 39.54 7.67 7.95
CA TYR A 489 38.35 8.03 8.71
C TYR A 489 37.08 7.86 7.89
N GLY A 490 37.02 8.37 6.66
CA GLY A 490 35.85 8.22 5.78
C GLY A 490 35.57 6.75 5.43
N GLN A 491 36.63 5.94 5.19
CA GLN A 491 36.49 4.50 4.99
C GLN A 491 35.92 3.80 6.22
N SER A 492 36.34 4.19 7.43
CA SER A 492 35.79 3.68 8.68
C SER A 492 34.31 3.99 8.82
N LEU A 493 33.88 5.23 8.49
CA LEU A 493 32.46 5.60 8.46
C LEU A 493 31.68 4.75 7.45
N MET A 494 32.19 4.57 6.24
CA MET A 494 31.55 3.72 5.24
C MET A 494 31.41 2.26 5.69
N ARG A 495 32.40 1.74 6.43
CA ARG A 495 32.32 0.39 7.02
C ARG A 495 31.24 0.28 8.09
N LEU A 496 31.11 1.28 8.96
CA LEU A 496 30.08 1.33 10.00
C LEU A 496 28.66 1.43 9.45
N LEU A 497 28.48 2.04 8.27
CA LEU A 497 27.18 2.09 7.59
C LEU A 497 26.78 0.75 6.95
N ARG A 498 27.66 -0.25 6.91
CA ARG A 498 27.30 -1.60 6.46
C ARG A 498 26.51 -2.32 7.55
N GLN A 499 25.34 -2.76 7.19
CA GLN A 499 24.43 -3.43 8.11
C GLN A 499 23.89 -4.72 7.46
N PRO A 500 23.96 -5.87 8.13
CA PRO A 500 23.41 -7.11 7.60
C PRO A 500 21.89 -7.03 7.54
N GLN A 501 21.30 -7.64 6.52
CA GLN A 501 19.85 -7.72 6.35
C GLN A 501 19.19 -8.44 7.54
N TYR A 502 17.99 -8.02 7.89
CA TYR A 502 17.17 -8.54 9.00
C TYR A 502 17.76 -8.28 10.41
N HIS A 503 18.62 -7.30 10.53
CA HIS A 503 19.21 -6.88 11.80
C HIS A 503 19.06 -5.35 11.96
N PRO A 504 17.84 -4.83 12.11
CA PRO A 504 17.64 -3.41 12.41
C PRO A 504 18.28 -3.07 13.77
N MET A 505 18.94 -1.92 13.83
CA MET A 505 19.58 -1.40 15.04
C MET A 505 18.57 -0.66 15.90
N SER A 506 18.68 -0.79 17.22
CA SER A 506 17.95 0.02 18.18
C SER A 506 18.37 1.50 18.10
N GLN A 507 17.60 2.40 18.70
CA GLN A 507 17.96 3.82 18.71
C GLN A 507 19.25 4.07 19.50
N HIS A 508 19.43 3.42 20.66
CA HIS A 508 20.66 3.58 21.45
C HIS A 508 21.88 3.03 20.72
N ASP A 509 21.78 1.89 19.99
CA ASP A 509 22.88 1.36 19.19
C ASP A 509 23.35 2.36 18.14
N GLN A 510 22.41 2.96 17.42
CA GLN A 510 22.71 3.96 16.41
C GLN A 510 23.37 5.20 17.02
N VAL A 511 22.86 5.69 18.16
CA VAL A 511 23.40 6.86 18.86
C VAL A 511 24.81 6.58 19.37
N ILE A 512 25.06 5.42 20.02
CA ILE A 512 26.39 5.03 20.50
C ILE A 512 27.38 4.94 19.35
N THR A 513 26.98 4.30 18.24
CA THR A 513 27.80 4.18 17.03
C THR A 513 28.20 5.54 16.49
N LEU A 514 27.24 6.44 16.30
CA LEU A 514 27.48 7.77 15.75
C LEU A 514 28.34 8.65 16.67
N VAL A 515 28.04 8.67 17.97
CA VAL A 515 28.83 9.43 18.95
C VAL A 515 30.27 8.94 18.97
N SER A 516 30.50 7.64 18.98
CA SER A 516 31.84 7.05 18.99
C SER A 516 32.61 7.30 17.69
N ALA A 517 31.94 7.17 16.54
CA ALA A 517 32.55 7.35 15.22
C ALA A 517 32.93 8.82 14.96
N LEU A 518 31.98 9.77 15.18
CA LEU A 518 32.19 11.19 14.92
C LEU A 518 33.16 11.87 15.88
N HIS A 519 33.46 11.24 17.04
CA HIS A 519 34.52 11.69 17.94
C HIS A 519 35.82 10.91 17.78
N HIS A 520 35.99 10.24 16.63
CA HIS A 520 37.22 9.56 16.21
C HIS A 520 37.70 8.42 17.15
N VAL A 521 36.83 7.87 17.98
CA VAL A 521 37.19 6.76 18.88
C VAL A 521 37.56 5.50 18.10
N MET A 522 36.94 5.31 16.94
CA MET A 522 37.13 4.11 16.12
C MET A 522 38.21 4.27 15.02
N GLN A 523 38.90 5.43 14.98
CA GLN A 523 39.83 5.75 13.87
C GLN A 523 41.06 4.81 13.85
N ASP A 524 41.49 4.30 15.00
CA ASP A 524 42.62 3.42 15.11
C ASP A 524 42.29 1.93 14.96
N VAL A 525 41.00 1.59 14.70
CA VAL A 525 40.55 0.21 14.52
C VAL A 525 40.80 -0.18 13.06
N PRO A 526 41.46 -1.33 12.77
CA PRO A 526 41.63 -1.80 11.39
C PRO A 526 40.28 -1.98 10.69
N LEU A 527 40.22 -1.60 9.41
CA LEU A 527 38.97 -1.63 8.63
C LEU A 527 38.31 -3.02 8.58
N ASP A 528 39.12 -4.08 8.59
CA ASP A 528 38.62 -5.46 8.54
C ASP A 528 38.01 -5.90 9.87
N ASP A 529 38.46 -5.34 10.99
CA ASP A 529 37.97 -5.64 12.33
C ASP A 529 36.80 -4.73 12.75
N MET A 530 36.52 -3.67 11.98
CA MET A 530 35.53 -2.65 12.33
C MET A 530 34.15 -3.24 12.68
N GLY A 531 33.67 -4.22 11.91
CA GLY A 531 32.38 -4.86 12.17
C GLY A 531 32.34 -5.65 13.48
N ARG A 532 33.44 -6.35 13.80
CA ARG A 532 33.59 -7.08 15.05
C ARG A 532 33.68 -6.12 16.23
N PHE A 533 34.56 -5.12 16.13
CA PHE A 533 34.72 -4.07 17.13
C PHE A 533 33.39 -3.40 17.46
N HIS A 534 32.64 -3.00 16.43
CA HIS A 534 31.34 -2.37 16.58
C HIS A 534 30.35 -3.26 17.36
N THR A 535 30.22 -4.54 16.97
CA THR A 535 29.31 -5.48 17.65
C THR A 535 29.68 -5.66 19.12
N GLU A 536 30.98 -5.84 19.41
CA GLU A 536 31.50 -6.01 20.78
C GLU A 536 31.37 -4.71 21.61
N LEU A 537 31.56 -3.53 20.98
CA LEU A 537 31.34 -2.23 21.62
C LEU A 537 29.90 -2.05 22.10
N ILE A 538 28.92 -2.36 21.23
CA ILE A 538 27.49 -2.25 21.59
C ILE A 538 27.19 -3.16 22.81
N GLN A 539 27.61 -4.43 22.77
CA GLN A 539 27.40 -5.36 23.88
C GLN A 539 28.08 -4.87 25.18
N TYR A 540 29.28 -4.28 25.07
CA TYR A 540 29.98 -3.72 26.23
C TYR A 540 29.27 -2.50 26.79
N ALA A 541 28.75 -1.64 25.93
CA ALA A 541 27.97 -0.46 26.26
C ALA A 541 26.65 -0.80 26.97
N GLU A 542 25.88 -1.74 26.41
CA GLU A 542 24.63 -2.23 27.03
C GLU A 542 24.87 -2.77 28.46
N LYS A 543 25.99 -3.46 28.68
CA LYS A 543 26.33 -4.00 29.97
C LYS A 543 26.78 -2.94 30.98
N ASN A 544 27.55 -1.93 30.57
CA ASN A 544 28.20 -0.97 31.47
C ASN A 544 27.43 0.35 31.62
N MET A 545 26.52 0.69 30.69
CA MET A 545 25.71 1.91 30.74
C MET A 545 24.25 1.66 30.35
N SER A 546 23.66 0.59 30.87
CA SER A 546 22.27 0.19 30.56
C SER A 546 21.23 1.29 30.83
N ASP A 547 21.48 2.16 31.81
CA ASP A 547 20.59 3.28 32.12
C ASP A 547 20.61 4.37 31.04
N VAL A 548 21.77 4.65 30.43
CA VAL A 548 21.87 5.56 29.28
C VAL A 548 21.15 4.98 28.10
N CYS A 549 21.38 3.70 27.78
CA CYS A 549 20.69 3.00 26.67
C CYS A 549 19.16 3.11 26.83
N ARG A 550 18.65 2.78 28.03
CA ARG A 550 17.20 2.88 28.31
C ARG A 550 16.66 4.30 28.21
N ARG A 551 17.40 5.32 28.69
CA ARG A 551 16.99 6.72 28.58
C ARG A 551 16.89 7.15 27.12
N VAL A 552 17.88 6.81 26.29
CA VAL A 552 17.87 7.12 24.87
C VAL A 552 16.65 6.50 24.18
N ASP A 553 16.36 5.22 24.43
CA ASP A 553 15.23 4.53 23.79
C ASP A 553 13.86 5.03 24.27
N THR A 554 13.72 5.36 25.56
CA THR A 554 12.41 5.74 26.11
C THR A 554 12.11 7.21 25.94
N THR A 555 13.11 8.09 26.03
CA THR A 555 12.91 9.55 25.98
C THR A 555 13.28 10.17 24.65
N GLY A 556 14.05 9.48 23.81
CA GLY A 556 14.61 10.02 22.58
C GLY A 556 15.54 11.22 22.80
N GLN A 557 16.14 11.36 24.01
CA GLN A 557 17.00 12.47 24.37
C GLN A 557 18.42 11.98 24.67
N LEU A 558 19.41 12.82 24.36
CA LEU A 558 20.82 12.61 24.68
C LEU A 558 21.32 13.86 25.41
N SER A 559 21.52 13.74 26.74
CA SER A 559 22.11 14.80 27.55
C SER A 559 23.62 14.89 27.31
N ASP A 560 24.25 16.03 27.68
CA ASP A 560 25.72 16.16 27.60
C ASP A 560 26.43 15.16 28.50
N PRO A 561 26.00 14.91 29.77
CA PRO A 561 26.56 13.86 30.58
C PRO A 561 26.43 12.45 29.95
N ASP A 562 25.28 12.11 29.35
CA ASP A 562 25.12 10.82 28.69
C ASP A 562 26.11 10.66 27.52
N ARG A 563 26.31 11.75 26.73
CA ARG A 563 27.29 11.75 25.64
C ARG A 563 28.72 11.53 26.14
N GLU A 564 29.09 12.21 27.22
CA GLU A 564 30.40 12.05 27.84
C GLU A 564 30.60 10.63 28.39
N GLU A 565 29.55 10.03 28.97
CA GLU A 565 29.58 8.64 29.44
C GLU A 565 29.74 7.65 28.27
N ILE A 566 29.01 7.84 27.15
CA ILE A 566 29.20 7.04 25.94
C ILE A 566 30.65 7.11 25.45
N LEU A 567 31.24 8.32 25.36
CA LEU A 567 32.61 8.50 24.89
C LEU A 567 33.63 7.88 25.87
N LYS A 568 33.40 7.96 27.17
CA LYS A 568 34.25 7.34 28.18
C LYS A 568 34.24 5.81 28.03
N VAL A 569 33.05 5.21 27.98
CA VAL A 569 32.87 3.75 27.83
C VAL A 569 33.45 3.26 26.51
N ALA A 570 33.26 4.00 25.42
CA ALA A 570 33.83 3.64 24.13
C ALA A 570 35.36 3.68 24.10
N LYS A 571 35.98 4.67 24.76
CA LYS A 571 37.46 4.74 24.92
C LYS A 571 38.01 3.63 25.81
N GLU A 572 37.35 3.34 26.93
CA GLU A 572 37.72 2.23 27.81
C GLU A 572 37.64 0.88 27.05
N PHE A 573 36.61 0.71 26.24
CA PHE A 573 36.50 -0.49 25.40
C PHE A 573 37.62 -0.57 24.35
N LEU A 574 37.94 0.55 23.68
CA LEU A 574 39.04 0.59 22.70
C LEU A 574 40.36 0.16 23.31
N GLU A 575 40.72 0.65 24.49
CA GLU A 575 41.95 0.26 25.18
C GLU A 575 41.96 -1.23 25.53
N LYS A 576 40.83 -1.75 25.99
CA LYS A 576 40.66 -3.17 26.25
C LYS A 576 40.82 -4.01 24.98
N TYR A 577 40.16 -3.58 23.89
CA TYR A 577 40.22 -4.26 22.59
C TYR A 577 41.64 -4.32 22.02
N LYS A 578 42.41 -3.20 22.12
CA LYS A 578 43.82 -3.14 21.72
C LYS A 578 44.69 -4.08 22.57
N ALA A 579 44.44 -4.17 23.89
CA ALA A 579 45.18 -5.07 24.78
C ALA A 579 44.91 -6.56 24.47
N GLU A 580 43.69 -6.92 24.10
CA GLU A 580 43.30 -8.29 23.76
C GLU A 580 43.73 -8.70 22.33
N ASN A 581 43.97 -7.74 21.42
CA ASN A 581 44.35 -7.95 20.01
C ASN A 581 45.66 -7.23 19.66
N PRO A 582 46.81 -7.55 20.28
CA PRO A 582 48.07 -6.81 20.08
C PRO A 582 48.68 -6.94 18.68
N GLN A 583 48.16 -7.85 17.85
CA GLN A 583 48.59 -8.00 16.46
C GLN A 583 47.90 -7.01 15.50
N ASN A 584 46.87 -6.33 15.97
CA ASN A 584 46.04 -5.40 15.20
C ASN A 584 46.15 -3.94 15.73
N ALA A 585 47.12 -3.66 16.60
CA ALA A 585 47.38 -2.35 17.20
C ALA A 585 48.45 -1.56 16.46
#